data_b5e7516ee2a9b2a463dd31a044c79deb
#
_entry.id   b5e7516ee2a9b2a463dd31a044c79deb
#
_cell.length_a   1.000
_cell.length_b   1.000
_cell.length_c   1.000
_cell.angle_alpha   90.00
_cell.angle_beta   90.00
_cell.angle_gamma   90.00
#
_symmetry.space_group_name_H-M   'P 1'
#
loop_
_entity.id
_entity.type
_entity.pdbx_description
1 polymer ?
#
loop_
_entity_poly.entity_id
_entity_poly.type
_entity_poly.pdbx_seq_one_letter_code
_entity_poly.pdbx_strand_id
1 'polypeptide(L)' 'MFLVDESKINAIINSLSTLRVYGRTEYERLVATEAIKIIEALFAERKEHENCTK' A
#
# COMPACT_ATOMS: atom_id res chain seq x y z
N MET A 1 -19.77 -5.21 4.69
CA MET A 1 -18.98 -4.43 3.76
C MET A 1 -17.81 -3.77 4.46
N PHE A 2 -16.68 -3.81 3.82
CA PHE A 2 -15.45 -3.35 4.43
C PHE A 2 -14.99 -2.05 3.77
N LEU A 3 -14.95 -0.99 4.56
CA LEU A 3 -14.51 0.30 4.06
C LEU A 3 -13.14 0.63 4.64
N VAL A 4 -12.18 0.83 3.77
CA VAL A 4 -10.85 1.18 4.20
C VAL A 4 -10.64 2.66 3.98
N ASP A 5 -10.33 3.36 5.05
CA ASP A 5 -10.09 4.78 5.03
C ASP A 5 -8.79 5.09 4.29
N GLU A 6 -8.79 6.17 3.51
CA GLU A 6 -7.59 6.58 2.80
C GLU A 6 -6.45 6.88 3.76
N SER A 7 -6.77 7.52 4.87
CA SER A 7 -5.74 7.84 5.84
C SER A 7 -5.15 6.60 6.48
N LYS A 8 -5.95 5.55 6.64
CA LYS A 8 -5.44 4.28 7.16
C LYS A 8 -4.53 3.60 6.15
N ILE A 9 -4.89 3.67 4.88
CA ILE A 9 -4.04 3.11 3.83
C ILE A 9 -2.72 3.85 3.79
N ASN A 10 -2.75 5.17 3.87
CA ASN A 10 -1.53 5.96 3.90
C ASN A 10 -0.67 5.64 5.10
N ALA A 11 -1.29 5.42 6.26
CA ALA A 11 -0.54 5.05 7.45
C ALA A 11 0.16 3.72 7.27
N ILE A 12 -0.53 2.76 6.66
CA ILE A 12 0.06 1.45 6.39
C ILE A 12 1.23 1.58 5.42
N ILE A 13 1.04 2.35 4.35
CA ILE A 13 2.10 2.56 3.37
C ILE A 13 3.30 3.23 4.01
N ASN A 14 3.07 4.22 4.86
CA ASN A 14 4.16 4.90 5.56
C ASN A 14 4.92 3.94 6.45
N SER A 15 4.21 3.08 7.17
CA SER A 15 4.85 2.10 8.04
C SER A 15 5.69 1.13 7.22
N LEU A 16 5.14 0.67 6.09
CA LEU A 16 5.86 -0.24 5.21
C LEU A 16 7.05 0.44 4.55
N SER A 17 6.92 1.71 4.21
CA SER A 17 8.03 2.46 3.64
C SER A 17 9.19 2.57 4.62
N THR A 18 8.86 2.80 5.89
CA THR A 18 9.87 2.84 6.93
C THR A 18 10.58 1.49 7.04
N LEU A 19 9.82 0.43 7.01
CA LEU A 19 10.39 -0.92 7.09
C LEU A 19 11.25 -1.22 5.87
N ARG A 20 10.84 -0.74 4.70
CA ARG A 20 11.61 -0.95 3.48
C ARG A 20 12.99 -0.30 3.56
N VAL A 21 13.07 0.88 4.18
CA VAL A 21 14.32 1.61 4.28
C VAL A 21 15.15 1.15 5.46
N TYR A 22 14.50 0.91 6.59
CA TYR A 22 15.18 0.62 7.84
C TYR A 22 15.06 -0.82 8.30
N GLY A 23 14.51 -1.68 7.45
CA GLY A 23 14.38 -3.09 7.80
C GLY A 23 15.73 -3.72 8.11
N ARG A 24 15.73 -4.60 9.10
CA ARG A 24 16.98 -5.21 9.59
C ARG A 24 17.58 -6.19 8.58
N THR A 25 16.71 -6.91 7.87
CA THR A 25 17.18 -7.91 6.94
C THR A 25 16.69 -7.57 5.54
N GLU A 26 17.37 -8.10 4.57
CA GLU A 26 16.97 -7.94 3.19
C GLU A 26 15.58 -8.51 2.97
N TYR A 27 15.29 -9.62 3.66
CA TYR A 27 13.99 -10.24 3.55
C TYR A 27 12.87 -9.30 4.00
N GLU A 28 13.08 -8.63 5.12
CA GLU A 28 12.08 -7.69 5.63
C GLU A 28 11.86 -6.55 4.66
N ARG A 29 12.93 -6.02 4.09
CA ARG A 29 12.82 -4.93 3.15
C ARG A 29 12.11 -5.38 1.87
N LEU A 30 12.38 -6.61 1.44
CA LEU A 30 11.73 -7.15 0.26
C LEU A 30 10.24 -7.36 0.49
N VAL A 31 9.87 -7.92 1.63
CA VAL A 31 8.47 -8.13 1.97
C VAL A 31 7.72 -6.81 2.02
N ALA A 32 8.33 -5.80 2.62
CA ALA A 32 7.70 -4.49 2.69
C ALA A 32 7.51 -3.90 1.30
N THR A 33 8.49 -4.03 0.43
CA THR A 33 8.39 -3.53 -0.94
C THR A 33 7.25 -4.21 -1.69
N GLU A 34 7.14 -5.52 -1.56
CA GLU A 34 6.08 -6.25 -2.24
C GLU A 34 4.71 -5.87 -1.70
N ALA A 35 4.60 -5.71 -0.38
CA ALA A 35 3.34 -5.31 0.23
C ALA A 35 2.91 -3.93 -0.26
N ILE A 36 3.85 -3.01 -0.36
CA ILE A 36 3.54 -1.67 -0.85
C ILE A 36 3.04 -1.75 -2.29
N LYS A 37 3.68 -2.54 -3.11
CA LYS A 37 3.26 -2.69 -4.50
C LYS A 37 1.83 -3.20 -4.61
N ILE A 38 1.48 -4.18 -3.79
CA ILE A 38 0.14 -4.76 -3.81
C ILE A 38 -0.89 -3.72 -3.39
N ILE A 39 -0.60 -3.01 -2.31
CA ILE A 39 -1.53 -2.00 -1.81
C ILE A 39 -1.72 -0.89 -2.81
N GLU A 40 -0.65 -0.42 -3.42
CA GLU A 40 -0.74 0.66 -4.40
C GLU A 40 -1.49 0.22 -5.64
N ALA A 41 -1.31 -1.02 -6.05
CA ALA A 41 -2.02 -1.54 -7.21
C ALA A 41 -3.52 -1.61 -6.94
N LEU A 42 -3.90 -2.07 -5.76
CA LEU A 42 -5.31 -2.13 -5.40
C LEU A 42 -5.93 -0.74 -5.31
N PHE A 43 -5.17 0.20 -4.77
CA PHE A 43 -5.64 1.56 -4.63
C PHE A 43 -5.83 2.23 -5.99
N ALA A 44 -4.88 2.02 -6.90
CA ALA A 44 -4.97 2.57 -8.24
C ALA A 44 -6.12 1.96 -9.01
N GLU A 45 -6.33 0.66 -8.85
CA GLU A 45 -7.43 -0.03 -9.50
C GLU A 45 -8.77 0.54 -9.07
N ARG A 46 -8.92 0.81 -7.78
CA ARG A 46 -10.12 1.38 -7.25
C ARG A 46 -10.37 2.79 -7.82
N LYS A 47 -9.32 3.58 -7.90
CA LYS A 47 -9.41 4.92 -8.44
C LYS A 47 -9.83 4.90 -9.91
N GLU A 48 -9.24 4.00 -10.65
CA GLU A 48 -9.55 3.84 -12.06
C GLU A 48 -11.01 3.47 -12.26
N HIS A 49 -11.48 2.58 -11.39
CA HIS A 49 -12.85 2.14 -11.44
C HIS A 49 -13.82 3.29 -11.18
N GLU A 50 -13.49 4.13 -10.24
CA GLU A 50 -14.30 5.29 -9.93
C GLU A 50 -14.36 6.24 -11.11
N ASN A 51 -13.27 6.43 -11.80
CA ASN A 51 -13.24 7.29 -12.97
C ASN A 51 -14.10 6.74 -14.08
N CYS A 52 -14.18 5.44 -14.20
CA CYS A 52 -14.96 4.81 -15.25
C CYS A 52 -16.46 5.02 -15.06
N THR A 53 -16.89 5.27 -13.85
CA THR A 53 -18.31 5.46 -13.59
C THR A 53 -18.80 6.84 -13.97
N LYS A 54 -17.93 7.70 -14.36
CA LYS A 54 -18.37 9.02 -14.85
C LYS A 54 -19.04 8.94 -16.21
#